data_3be7fc141e4f814f7dd6ce4f4761eec5
#
_entry.id   3be7fc141e4f814f7dd6ce4f4761eec5
#
_cell.length_a   1.000
_cell.length_b   1.000
_cell.length_c   1.000
_cell.angle_alpha   90.00
_cell.angle_beta   90.00
_cell.angle_gamma   90.00
#
_symmetry.space_group_name_H-M   'P 1'
#
loop_
_entity.id
_entity.type
_entity.pdbx_description
1 polymer ?
#
loop_
_entity_poly.entity_id
_entity_poly.type
_entity_poly.pdbx_seq_one_letter_code
_entity_poly.pdbx_strand_id
1 'polypeptide(L)'
;QFRWAKGSIQCATKLLFDITVKRKISIEAKIQAFVQLTRHIVYPLMLIQFLALPILLAGQVNLYVVSFLPIITFATYLAMGPGAYILIIQNMYGKSWKSKAKLLPALLVYNAGMSVNNTVAVFDAVFGRKNEFLRTPKYGIIKKEDDWKGKAYNLPFTQTTLLEIFFGVYGI
;
A
#
# COMPACT_ATOMS: atom_id res chain seq x y z
N GLN A 1 -8.83 -1.57 -2.48
CA GLN A 1 -7.45 -1.09 -2.46
C GLN A 1 -6.81 -1.13 -3.85
N PHE A 2 -7.02 -2.22 -4.60
CA PHE A 2 -6.56 -2.34 -5.99
C PHE A 2 -7.00 -1.15 -6.85
N ARG A 3 -8.29 -0.80 -6.80
CA ARG A 3 -8.82 0.33 -7.59
C ARG A 3 -8.22 1.67 -7.18
N TRP A 4 -8.00 1.88 -5.90
CA TRP A 4 -7.40 3.11 -5.40
C TRP A 4 -5.93 3.22 -5.79
N ALA A 5 -5.18 2.14 -5.68
CA ALA A 5 -3.79 2.10 -6.11
C ALA A 5 -3.68 2.36 -7.63
N LYS A 6 -4.46 1.63 -8.43
CA LYS A 6 -4.48 1.80 -9.89
C LYS A 6 -4.89 3.21 -10.30
N GLY A 7 -6.02 3.72 -9.76
CA GLY A 7 -6.51 5.05 -10.08
C GLY A 7 -5.55 6.17 -9.69
N SER A 8 -4.90 6.06 -8.53
CA SER A 8 -3.89 7.04 -8.08
C SER A 8 -2.71 7.11 -9.05
N ILE A 9 -2.16 5.97 -9.45
CA ILE A 9 -1.04 5.92 -10.42
C ILE A 9 -1.47 6.39 -11.82
N GLN A 10 -2.68 6.04 -12.28
CA GLN A 10 -3.21 6.57 -13.54
C GLN A 10 -3.37 8.10 -13.50
N CYS A 11 -3.77 8.66 -12.37
CA CYS A 11 -3.79 10.12 -12.20
C CYS A 11 -2.37 10.69 -12.19
N ALA A 12 -1.41 10.02 -11.55
CA ALA A 12 -0.01 10.45 -11.56
C ALA A 12 0.54 10.50 -12.98
N THR A 13 0.38 9.45 -13.77
CA THR A 13 0.88 9.40 -15.15
C THR A 13 0.28 10.46 -16.05
N LYS A 14 -0.97 10.86 -15.81
CA LYS A 14 -1.68 11.84 -16.64
C LYS A 14 -1.48 13.29 -16.20
N LEU A 15 -1.39 13.55 -14.90
CA LEU A 15 -1.52 14.90 -14.34
C LEU A 15 -0.26 15.40 -13.65
N LEU A 16 0.63 14.52 -13.19
CA LEU A 16 1.75 14.92 -12.36
C LEU A 16 2.70 15.89 -13.07
N PHE A 17 2.98 15.64 -14.34
CA PHE A 17 3.81 16.52 -15.15
C PHE A 17 3.21 17.93 -15.26
N ASP A 18 1.93 18.02 -15.60
CA ASP A 18 1.23 19.30 -15.71
C ASP A 18 1.22 20.08 -14.39
N ILE A 19 0.98 19.37 -13.28
CA ILE A 19 0.96 19.97 -11.94
C ILE A 19 2.35 20.51 -11.58
N THR A 20 3.40 19.77 -11.86
CA THR A 20 4.77 20.18 -11.52
C THR A 20 5.26 21.35 -12.35
N VAL A 21 4.85 21.45 -13.62
CA VAL A 21 5.25 22.54 -14.54
C VAL A 21 4.43 23.81 -14.34
N LYS A 22 3.17 23.72 -13.92
CA LYS A 22 2.30 24.89 -13.70
C LYS A 22 2.88 25.83 -12.65
N ARG A 23 3.24 27.07 -13.07
CA ARG A 23 3.86 28.08 -12.21
C ARG A 23 2.92 28.65 -11.14
N LYS A 24 1.60 28.64 -11.38
CA LYS A 24 0.59 29.23 -10.48
C LYS A 24 0.25 28.37 -9.26
N ILE A 25 0.82 27.17 -9.12
CA ILE A 25 0.58 26.26 -8.01
C ILE A 25 1.75 26.38 -7.01
N SER A 26 1.43 26.53 -5.71
CA SER A 26 2.47 26.62 -4.67
C SER A 26 3.35 25.37 -4.62
N ILE A 27 4.57 25.53 -4.13
CA ILE A 27 5.51 24.41 -4.04
C ILE A 27 5.03 23.31 -3.09
N GLU A 28 4.38 23.71 -1.99
CA GLU A 28 3.79 22.76 -1.04
C GLU A 28 2.70 21.92 -1.72
N ALA A 29 1.83 22.54 -2.51
CA ALA A 29 0.79 21.84 -3.25
C ALA A 29 1.37 20.86 -4.30
N LYS A 30 2.49 21.22 -4.94
CA LYS A 30 3.20 20.33 -5.86
C LYS A 30 3.77 19.11 -5.15
N ILE A 31 4.44 19.32 -4.00
CA ILE A 31 4.99 18.24 -3.17
C ILE A 31 3.85 17.34 -2.68
N GLN A 32 2.75 17.93 -2.19
CA GLN A 32 1.61 17.17 -1.71
C GLN A 32 0.96 16.36 -2.83
N ALA A 33 0.79 16.93 -4.03
CA ALA A 33 0.28 16.22 -5.20
C ALA A 33 1.19 15.06 -5.59
N PHE A 34 2.52 15.29 -5.60
CA PHE A 34 3.49 14.23 -5.88
C PHE A 34 3.34 13.07 -4.90
N VAL A 35 3.42 13.34 -3.60
CA VAL A 35 3.31 12.31 -2.55
C VAL A 35 1.96 11.59 -2.64
N GLN A 36 0.86 12.33 -2.80
CA GLN A 36 -0.48 11.77 -2.82
C GLN A 36 -0.73 10.86 -4.03
N LEU A 37 -0.25 11.26 -5.20
CA LEU A 37 -0.47 10.51 -6.43
C LEU A 37 0.47 9.29 -6.57
N THR A 38 1.70 9.39 -6.04
CA THR A 38 2.71 8.33 -6.16
C THR A 38 2.80 7.40 -4.96
N ARG A 39 2.04 7.64 -3.89
CA ARG A 39 2.12 6.88 -2.62
C ARG A 39 2.06 5.36 -2.78
N HIS A 40 1.36 4.88 -3.80
CA HIS A 40 1.21 3.44 -4.02
C HIS A 40 2.45 2.76 -4.64
N ILE A 41 3.45 3.53 -5.08
CA ILE A 41 4.76 2.99 -5.52
C ILE A 41 5.49 2.29 -4.37
N VAL A 42 5.14 2.60 -3.12
CA VAL A 42 5.69 1.90 -1.95
C VAL A 42 5.47 0.38 -2.00
N TYR A 43 4.36 -0.09 -2.58
CA TYR A 43 4.06 -1.53 -2.60
C TYR A 43 5.02 -2.36 -3.46
N PRO A 44 5.32 -2.03 -4.73
CA PRO A 44 6.37 -2.72 -5.45
C PRO A 44 7.74 -2.62 -4.77
N LEU A 45 8.08 -1.50 -4.13
CA LEU A 45 9.33 -1.37 -3.37
C LEU A 45 9.35 -2.30 -2.16
N MET A 46 8.25 -2.40 -1.41
CA MET A 46 8.12 -3.36 -0.30
C MET A 46 8.28 -4.80 -0.78
N LEU A 47 7.72 -5.14 -1.94
CA LEU A 47 7.82 -6.48 -2.50
C LEU A 47 9.25 -6.82 -2.92
N ILE A 48 9.95 -5.88 -3.56
CA ILE A 48 11.37 -6.01 -3.90
C ILE A 48 12.21 -6.21 -2.63
N GLN A 49 11.97 -5.40 -1.60
CA GLN A 49 12.65 -5.52 -0.32
C GLN A 49 12.41 -6.88 0.33
N PHE A 50 11.17 -7.36 0.32
CA PHE A 50 10.80 -8.67 0.87
C PHE A 50 11.51 -9.82 0.15
N LEU A 51 11.60 -9.77 -1.19
CA LEU A 51 12.32 -10.75 -1.98
C LEU A 51 13.84 -10.68 -1.78
N ALA A 52 14.38 -9.48 -1.69
CA ALA A 52 15.82 -9.27 -1.59
C ALA A 52 16.37 -9.68 -0.21
N LEU A 53 15.60 -9.49 0.87
CA LEU A 53 16.09 -9.67 2.23
C LEU A 53 16.64 -11.05 2.52
N PRO A 54 15.98 -12.19 2.23
CA PRO A 54 16.54 -13.52 2.46
C PRO A 54 17.78 -13.80 1.61
N ILE A 55 17.81 -13.31 0.37
CA ILE A 55 18.96 -13.45 -0.54
C ILE A 55 20.18 -12.73 0.02
N LEU A 56 19.96 -11.52 0.54
CA LEU A 56 21.01 -10.71 1.17
C LEU A 56 21.52 -11.35 2.46
N LEU A 57 20.64 -11.96 3.24
CA LEU A 57 21.02 -12.65 4.49
C LEU A 57 21.74 -13.97 4.23
N ALA A 58 21.32 -14.73 3.22
CA ALA A 58 21.93 -16.03 2.87
C ALA A 58 23.27 -15.90 2.13
N GLY A 59 23.43 -14.84 1.34
CA GLY A 59 24.56 -14.65 0.44
C GLY A 59 25.65 -13.80 1.06
N GLN A 60 26.35 -14.07 2.13
CA GLN A 60 27.51 -13.31 2.67
C GLN A 60 27.82 -12.01 1.91
N VAL A 61 26.87 -11.07 1.96
CA VAL A 61 26.76 -9.95 1.01
C VAL A 61 27.90 -8.97 1.20
N ASN A 62 28.59 -8.69 0.12
CA ASN A 62 29.68 -7.72 0.06
C ASN A 62 29.22 -6.34 0.62
N LEU A 63 30.12 -5.66 1.30
CA LEU A 63 29.91 -4.39 2.02
C LEU A 63 29.15 -3.31 1.21
N TYR A 64 29.24 -3.35 -0.13
CA TYR A 64 28.53 -2.43 -1.04
C TYR A 64 27.01 -2.55 -0.98
N VAL A 65 26.47 -3.76 -0.80
CA VAL A 65 25.01 -3.95 -0.68
C VAL A 65 24.52 -3.51 0.70
N VAL A 66 25.36 -3.68 1.72
CA VAL A 66 25.08 -3.17 3.08
C VAL A 66 24.93 -1.64 3.08
N SER A 67 25.61 -0.94 2.18
CA SER A 67 25.49 0.52 2.03
C SER A 67 24.09 1.00 1.64
N PHE A 68 23.28 0.15 1.00
CA PHE A 68 21.90 0.47 0.67
C PHE A 68 20.90 0.16 1.80
N LEU A 69 21.30 -0.64 2.80
CA LEU A 69 20.43 -0.98 3.94
C LEU A 69 19.92 0.25 4.70
N PRO A 70 20.71 1.30 4.96
CA PRO A 70 20.21 2.50 5.62
C PRO A 70 19.12 3.20 4.82
N ILE A 71 19.21 3.24 3.49
CA ILE A 71 18.19 3.84 2.61
C ILE A 71 16.90 3.02 2.66
N ILE A 72 17.00 1.69 2.59
CA ILE A 72 15.87 0.78 2.71
C ILE A 72 15.23 0.90 4.09
N THR A 73 16.04 0.94 5.14
CA THR A 73 15.58 1.11 6.52
C THR A 73 14.87 2.45 6.70
N PHE A 74 15.42 3.53 6.17
CA PHE A 74 14.81 4.86 6.21
C PHE A 74 13.46 4.88 5.46
N ALA A 75 13.37 4.26 4.28
CA ALA A 75 12.11 4.11 3.55
C ALA A 75 11.06 3.33 4.36
N THR A 76 11.49 2.30 5.11
CA THR A 76 10.61 1.54 6.02
C THR A 76 10.09 2.41 7.17
N TYR A 77 10.94 3.26 7.77
CA TYR A 77 10.50 4.22 8.79
C TYR A 77 9.51 5.25 8.23
N LEU A 78 9.74 5.74 7.02
CA LEU A 78 8.78 6.65 6.36
C LEU A 78 7.43 5.97 6.13
N ALA A 79 7.40 4.67 5.84
CA ALA A 79 6.16 3.90 5.70
C ALA A 79 5.37 3.78 7.02
N MET A 80 6.03 3.96 8.18
CA MET A 80 5.36 4.02 9.49
C MET A 80 4.69 5.38 9.76
N GLY A 81 5.02 6.41 8.99
CA GLY A 81 4.50 7.77 9.16
C GLY A 81 2.98 7.87 9.28
N PRO A 82 2.19 7.23 8.41
CA PRO A 82 0.73 7.22 8.53
C PRO A 82 0.23 6.63 9.84
N GLY A 83 0.86 5.57 10.36
CA GLY A 83 0.54 4.99 11.65
C GLY A 83 0.80 5.95 12.80
N ALA A 84 1.97 6.57 12.82
CA ALA A 84 2.34 7.59 13.80
C ALA A 84 1.37 8.79 13.76
N TYR A 85 1.02 9.26 12.56
CA TYR A 85 0.06 10.34 12.35
C TYR A 85 -1.32 10.02 12.96
N ILE A 86 -1.83 8.81 12.76
CA ILE A 86 -3.09 8.36 13.35
C ILE A 86 -3.01 8.39 14.88
N LEU A 87 -1.89 7.95 15.49
CA LEU A 87 -1.72 7.97 16.93
C LEU A 87 -1.67 9.40 17.49
N ILE A 88 -0.98 10.32 16.79
CA ILE A 88 -0.93 11.74 17.16
C ILE A 88 -2.34 12.34 17.14
N ILE A 89 -3.10 12.13 16.05
CA ILE A 89 -4.47 12.61 15.95
C ILE A 89 -5.37 12.05 17.06
N GLN A 90 -5.28 10.75 17.35
CA GLN A 90 -6.06 10.13 18.42
C GLN A 90 -5.75 10.77 19.77
N ASN A 91 -4.49 11.11 20.03
CA ASN A 91 -4.08 11.79 21.24
C ASN A 91 -4.65 13.22 21.31
N MET A 92 -4.62 13.96 20.20
CA MET A 92 -5.17 15.31 20.11
C MET A 92 -6.69 15.37 20.38
N TYR A 93 -7.42 14.34 19.95
CA TYR A 93 -8.86 14.22 20.22
C TYR A 93 -9.21 13.60 21.59
N GLY A 94 -8.26 13.56 22.52
CA GLY A 94 -8.49 13.06 23.90
C GLY A 94 -8.76 11.57 24.00
N LYS A 95 -8.55 10.79 22.92
CA LYS A 95 -8.71 9.34 22.92
C LYS A 95 -7.38 8.66 23.27
N SER A 96 -7.45 7.60 24.08
CA SER A 96 -6.26 6.85 24.47
C SER A 96 -5.54 6.28 23.24
N TRP A 97 -4.47 6.93 22.81
CA TRP A 97 -3.59 6.46 21.72
C TRP A 97 -2.94 5.10 22.05
N LYS A 98 -2.68 4.83 23.35
CA LYS A 98 -2.08 3.57 23.82
C LYS A 98 -2.93 2.34 23.45
N SER A 99 -4.26 2.47 23.54
CA SER A 99 -5.17 1.37 23.14
C SER A 99 -5.14 1.11 21.63
N LYS A 100 -4.86 2.13 20.82
CA LYS A 100 -4.77 2.03 19.37
C LYS A 100 -3.39 1.62 18.88
N ALA A 101 -2.34 1.91 19.64
CA ALA A 101 -0.98 1.46 19.32
C ALA A 101 -0.88 -0.07 19.22
N LYS A 102 -1.67 -0.80 19.98
CA LYS A 102 -1.76 -2.27 19.91
C LYS A 102 -2.21 -2.79 18.53
N LEU A 103 -2.87 -1.96 17.73
CA LEU A 103 -3.34 -2.32 16.38
C LEU A 103 -2.25 -2.10 15.31
N LEU A 104 -1.16 -1.40 15.62
CA LEU A 104 -0.11 -1.11 14.64
C LEU A 104 0.52 -2.38 14.04
N PRO A 105 0.87 -3.43 14.83
CA PRO A 105 1.38 -4.66 14.25
C PRO A 105 0.39 -5.30 13.27
N ALA A 106 -0.89 -5.34 13.62
CA ALA A 106 -1.93 -5.87 12.74
C ALA A 106 -2.06 -5.05 11.45
N LEU A 107 -1.94 -3.71 11.51
CA LEU A 107 -1.94 -2.85 10.33
C LEU A 107 -0.71 -3.08 9.45
N LEU A 108 0.46 -3.34 10.04
CA LEU A 108 1.68 -3.66 9.28
C LEU A 108 1.53 -4.98 8.54
N VAL A 109 1.04 -6.03 9.21
CA VAL A 109 0.76 -7.34 8.59
C VAL A 109 -0.28 -7.20 7.47
N TYR A 110 -1.35 -6.45 7.73
CA TYR A 110 -2.37 -6.17 6.71
C TYR A 110 -1.79 -5.47 5.48
N ASN A 111 -0.98 -4.42 5.68
CA ASN A 111 -0.33 -3.70 4.57
C ASN A 111 0.65 -4.60 3.80
N ALA A 112 1.39 -5.45 4.50
CA ALA A 112 2.28 -6.42 3.87
C ALA A 112 1.49 -7.41 3.00
N GLY A 113 0.38 -7.95 3.49
CA GLY A 113 -0.52 -8.82 2.73
C GLY A 113 -1.11 -8.15 1.49
N MET A 114 -1.35 -6.83 1.55
CA MET A 114 -1.86 -6.07 0.38
C MET A 114 -0.78 -5.73 -0.64
N SER A 115 0.50 -5.98 -0.36
CA SER A 115 1.62 -5.55 -1.22
C SER A 115 1.57 -6.16 -2.61
N VAL A 116 1.27 -7.46 -2.74
CA VAL A 116 1.15 -8.16 -4.02
C VAL A 116 0.03 -7.58 -4.87
N ASN A 117 -1.18 -7.53 -4.30
CA ASN A 117 -2.36 -7.00 -4.99
C ASN A 117 -2.17 -5.56 -5.46
N ASN A 118 -1.62 -4.70 -4.62
CA ASN A 118 -1.41 -3.29 -4.95
C ASN A 118 -0.22 -3.11 -5.91
N THR A 119 0.78 -3.99 -5.88
CA THR A 119 1.86 -4.01 -6.87
C THR A 119 1.32 -4.32 -8.26
N VAL A 120 0.46 -5.33 -8.39
CA VAL A 120 -0.22 -5.64 -9.66
C VAL A 120 -1.03 -4.43 -10.15
N ALA A 121 -1.75 -3.75 -9.24
CA ALA A 121 -2.51 -2.54 -9.57
C ALA A 121 -1.62 -1.40 -10.09
N VAL A 122 -0.45 -1.19 -9.50
CA VAL A 122 0.54 -0.19 -9.95
C VAL A 122 1.04 -0.53 -11.34
N PHE A 123 1.46 -1.77 -11.58
CA PHE A 123 1.91 -2.20 -12.91
C PHE A 123 0.80 -2.11 -13.95
N ASP A 124 -0.41 -2.51 -13.62
CA ASP A 124 -1.56 -2.36 -14.52
C ASP A 124 -1.82 -0.89 -14.89
N ALA A 125 -1.61 0.03 -13.95
CA ALA A 125 -1.75 1.46 -14.23
C ALA A 125 -0.64 1.97 -15.16
N VAL A 126 0.62 1.60 -14.89
CA VAL A 126 1.79 2.02 -15.68
C VAL A 126 1.72 1.48 -17.10
N PHE A 127 1.36 0.20 -17.26
CA PHE A 127 1.26 -0.44 -18.58
C PHE A 127 -0.09 -0.19 -19.29
N GLY A 128 -0.97 0.61 -18.70
CA GLY A 128 -2.24 0.98 -19.32
C GLY A 128 -3.24 -0.17 -19.48
N ARG A 129 -3.11 -1.26 -18.71
CA ARG A 129 -4.01 -2.42 -18.79
C ARG A 129 -5.43 -2.02 -18.39
N LYS A 130 -6.39 -2.36 -19.24
CA LYS A 130 -7.82 -2.15 -18.98
C LYS A 130 -8.37 -3.32 -18.17
N ASN A 131 -9.03 -3.03 -17.05
CA ASN A 131 -9.71 -4.02 -16.23
C ASN A 131 -11.17 -3.60 -16.09
N GLU A 132 -12.05 -4.57 -15.92
CA GLU A 132 -13.45 -4.30 -15.60
C GLU A 132 -13.58 -3.57 -14.26
N PHE A 133 -14.55 -2.67 -14.19
CA PHE A 133 -14.84 -1.95 -12.97
C PHE A 133 -15.75 -2.82 -12.07
N LEU A 134 -15.14 -3.65 -11.25
CA LEU A 134 -15.85 -4.44 -10.25
C LEU A 134 -16.20 -3.58 -9.05
N ARG A 135 -17.47 -3.38 -8.78
CA ARG A 135 -17.93 -2.66 -7.58
C ARG A 135 -17.80 -3.57 -6.37
N THR A 136 -17.45 -2.96 -5.23
CA THR A 136 -17.51 -3.66 -3.95
C THR A 136 -18.97 -4.06 -3.66
N PRO A 137 -19.25 -5.32 -3.33
CA PRO A 137 -20.60 -5.76 -3.01
C PRO A 137 -21.15 -4.96 -1.82
N LYS A 138 -22.41 -4.59 -1.94
CA LYS A 138 -23.14 -3.95 -0.84
C LYS A 138 -24.15 -4.97 -0.32
N TYR A 139 -24.03 -5.32 0.93
CA TYR A 139 -24.93 -6.31 1.55
C TYR A 139 -26.31 -5.76 1.90
N GLY A 140 -26.53 -4.44 1.73
CA GLY A 140 -27.81 -3.80 2.04
C GLY A 140 -28.19 -3.89 3.52
N ILE A 141 -27.20 -3.88 4.41
CA ILE A 141 -27.42 -3.87 5.86
C ILE A 141 -27.88 -2.45 6.23
N ILE A 142 -29.16 -2.33 6.59
CA ILE A 142 -29.80 -1.06 6.97
C ILE A 142 -30.17 -1.07 8.45
N LYS A 143 -30.60 -2.23 8.98
CA LYS A 143 -31.06 -2.40 10.35
C LYS A 143 -30.04 -3.16 11.19
N LYS A 144 -30.10 -3.03 12.51
CA LYS A 144 -29.23 -3.76 13.44
C LYS A 144 -29.39 -5.28 13.37
N GLU A 145 -30.58 -5.73 12.98
CA GLU A 145 -30.97 -7.13 12.86
C GLU A 145 -30.54 -7.76 11.52
N ASP A 146 -30.16 -6.92 10.55
CA ASP A 146 -29.67 -7.38 9.24
C ASP A 146 -28.32 -8.06 9.40
N ASP A 147 -28.21 -9.31 8.94
CA ASP A 147 -26.97 -10.08 8.96
C ASP A 147 -26.36 -10.18 7.55
N TRP A 148 -25.05 -10.20 7.49
CA TRP A 148 -24.28 -10.48 6.27
C TRP A 148 -24.09 -11.98 6.04
N LYS A 149 -24.37 -12.82 7.04
CA LYS A 149 -24.26 -14.28 6.97
C LYS A 149 -25.18 -14.83 5.91
N GLY A 150 -24.66 -15.70 5.05
CA GLY A 150 -25.43 -16.28 3.93
C GLY A 150 -25.49 -15.40 2.65
N LYS A 151 -25.06 -14.15 2.71
CA LYS A 151 -24.85 -13.34 1.49
C LYS A 151 -23.45 -13.65 0.96
N ALA A 152 -23.33 -14.75 0.21
CA ALA A 152 -22.05 -15.23 -0.29
C ALA A 152 -21.41 -14.22 -1.25
N TYR A 153 -20.27 -13.66 -0.82
CA TYR A 153 -19.33 -12.98 -1.70
C TYR A 153 -18.11 -13.88 -1.83
N ASN A 154 -18.10 -14.66 -2.90
CA ASN A 154 -16.92 -15.46 -3.22
C ASN A 154 -16.03 -14.64 -4.14
N LEU A 155 -14.85 -14.30 -3.63
CA LEU A 155 -13.79 -13.77 -4.47
C LEU A 155 -13.35 -14.87 -5.46
N PRO A 156 -13.30 -14.58 -6.76
CA PRO A 156 -12.76 -15.55 -7.72
C PRO A 156 -11.28 -15.80 -7.39
N PHE A 157 -10.86 -17.05 -7.52
CA PHE A 157 -9.46 -17.42 -7.44
C PHE A 157 -8.73 -16.85 -8.66
N THR A 158 -7.77 -15.96 -8.44
CA THR A 158 -7.06 -15.25 -9.51
C THR A 158 -5.58 -15.59 -9.49
N GLN A 159 -4.86 -15.23 -10.57
CA GLN A 159 -3.40 -15.33 -10.60
C GLN A 159 -2.73 -14.52 -9.48
N THR A 160 -3.34 -13.41 -9.07
CA THR A 160 -2.88 -12.62 -7.93
C THR A 160 -2.93 -13.43 -6.63
N THR A 161 -3.97 -14.25 -6.44
CA THR A 161 -4.10 -15.13 -5.27
C THR A 161 -2.99 -16.17 -5.23
N LEU A 162 -2.59 -16.74 -6.38
CA LEU A 162 -1.44 -17.64 -6.46
C LEU A 162 -0.13 -16.95 -6.04
N LEU A 163 0.09 -15.73 -6.51
CA LEU A 163 1.25 -14.93 -6.11
C LEU A 163 1.24 -14.62 -4.61
N GLU A 164 0.09 -14.28 -4.05
CA GLU A 164 -0.06 -14.04 -2.61
C GLU A 164 0.29 -15.29 -1.79
N ILE A 165 -0.18 -16.47 -2.20
CA ILE A 165 0.18 -17.75 -1.57
C ILE A 165 1.68 -18.02 -1.70
N PHE A 166 2.25 -17.84 -2.89
CA PHE A 166 3.68 -18.02 -3.12
C PHE A 166 4.51 -17.14 -2.19
N PHE A 167 4.19 -15.85 -2.08
CA PHE A 167 4.89 -14.93 -1.19
C PHE A 167 4.65 -15.25 0.29
N GLY A 168 3.47 -15.76 0.64
CA GLY A 168 3.20 -16.26 1.98
C GLY A 168 4.11 -17.42 2.37
N VAL A 169 4.27 -18.38 1.48
CA VAL A 169 5.18 -19.54 1.69
C VAL A 169 6.65 -19.11 1.68
N TYR A 170 7.04 -18.20 0.79
CA TYR A 170 8.41 -17.67 0.73
C TYR A 170 8.84 -16.95 2.01
N GLY A 171 7.91 -16.37 2.76
CA GLY A 171 8.18 -15.61 3.99
C GLY A 171 8.25 -16.46 5.27
N ILE A 172 7.97 -17.78 5.20
CA ILE A 172 8.06 -18.73 6.30
C ILE A 172 9.40 -19.43 6.29
#